data_9cde32d4f7a4499a6f149160b1a4b9f1
#
_entry.id   9cde32d4f7a4499a6f149160b1a4b9f1
#
_cell.length_a   1.000
_cell.length_b   1.000
_cell.length_c   1.000
_cell.angle_alpha   90.00
_cell.angle_beta   90.00
_cell.angle_gamma   90.00
#
_symmetry.space_group_name_H-M   'P 1'
#
loop_
_entity.id
_entity.type
_entity.pdbx_description
1 polymer ?
#
loop_
_entity_poly.entity_id
_entity_poly.type
_entity_poly.pdbx_seq_one_letter_code
_entity_poly.pdbx_strand_id
1 'polypeptide(L)'
;DDTVTNASLMIELPKKQVFNLIKVRENIKLGQRIDSMKVDAWVDGGWKEIAEATSIGACRIIRLENDLNTDRIRLRFFAPVALAVSEVSLFKEPDNLEAPKIYRKKDGMVSIRTDRPVISIRYTTDGTEPSFTSNEYKEPFLFDKQGVVRAAVFTSDKKSGEITSVIFDQCKKNWKIISPVKSGVDNMIDDNVESYFHTYDAGNKKEFVPDEVIVDMGTTIPVSEIIYTPRQDMYRNVDGVIENYEIYLSEDGLKWEMASKGVFQNIRQTLVPQEIKLNKVYRSRYLKFVVNGVLEKNFISVAEIGVRTVD
;
A
#
# COMPACT_ATOMS: atom_id res chain seq x y z
N ASP A 1 -37.24 -15.43 -33.91
CA ASP A 1 -38.36 -16.22 -33.40
C ASP A 1 -38.66 -15.81 -31.97
N ASP A 2 -39.87 -15.25 -31.76
CA ASP A 2 -40.23 -14.68 -30.45
C ASP A 2 -40.53 -15.74 -29.37
N THR A 3 -40.35 -17.02 -29.71
CA THR A 3 -40.58 -18.14 -28.80
C THR A 3 -39.29 -18.75 -28.21
N VAL A 4 -38.11 -18.31 -28.66
CA VAL A 4 -36.82 -18.84 -28.20
C VAL A 4 -36.44 -18.22 -26.85
N THR A 5 -36.58 -18.99 -25.77
CA THR A 5 -36.29 -18.60 -24.41
C THR A 5 -34.90 -19.07 -23.91
N ASN A 6 -34.39 -20.17 -24.51
CA ASN A 6 -33.05 -20.69 -24.21
C ASN A 6 -32.30 -20.88 -25.52
N ALA A 7 -31.11 -20.33 -25.61
CA ALA A 7 -30.29 -20.45 -26.81
C ALA A 7 -28.79 -20.51 -26.48
N SER A 8 -28.06 -21.10 -27.44
CA SER A 8 -26.60 -21.07 -27.40
C SER A 8 -26.07 -20.31 -28.61
N LEU A 9 -25.18 -19.38 -28.37
CA LEU A 9 -24.42 -18.70 -29.41
C LEU A 9 -23.00 -19.28 -29.42
N MET A 10 -22.60 -19.85 -30.54
CA MET A 10 -21.23 -20.32 -30.77
C MET A 10 -20.48 -19.27 -31.58
N ILE A 11 -19.28 -18.94 -31.11
CA ILE A 11 -18.36 -18.00 -31.78
C ILE A 11 -17.09 -18.78 -32.12
N GLU A 12 -16.75 -18.85 -33.41
CA GLU A 12 -15.48 -19.35 -33.89
C GLU A 12 -14.62 -18.20 -34.38
N LEU A 13 -13.39 -18.16 -33.89
CA LEU A 13 -12.40 -17.14 -34.25
C LEU A 13 -11.52 -17.70 -35.39
N PRO A 14 -11.00 -16.87 -36.29
CA PRO A 14 -10.14 -17.33 -37.41
C PRO A 14 -8.87 -18.05 -36.94
N LYS A 15 -8.43 -17.79 -35.72
CA LYS A 15 -7.29 -18.44 -35.06
C LYS A 15 -7.45 -18.32 -33.53
N LYS A 16 -6.72 -19.15 -32.79
CA LYS A 16 -6.65 -19.01 -31.32
C LYS A 16 -6.25 -17.61 -30.92
N GLN A 17 -6.99 -17.04 -29.97
CA GLN A 17 -6.74 -15.74 -29.39
C GLN A 17 -6.61 -15.89 -27.87
N VAL A 18 -5.75 -15.04 -27.29
CA VAL A 18 -5.64 -14.93 -25.84
C VAL A 18 -6.54 -13.80 -25.37
N PHE A 19 -7.44 -14.10 -24.45
CA PHE A 19 -8.32 -13.11 -23.82
C PHE A 19 -8.63 -13.50 -22.37
N ASN A 20 -9.05 -12.52 -21.57
CA ASN A 20 -9.47 -12.71 -20.18
C ASN A 20 -10.68 -11.86 -19.80
N LEU A 21 -11.23 -11.09 -20.75
CA LEU A 21 -12.46 -10.33 -20.60
C LEU A 21 -13.45 -10.71 -21.69
N ILE A 22 -14.70 -10.95 -21.30
CA ILE A 22 -15.83 -11.21 -22.19
C ILE A 22 -16.87 -10.14 -21.92
N LYS A 23 -17.17 -9.31 -22.92
CA LYS A 23 -18.22 -8.30 -22.86
C LYS A 23 -19.44 -8.79 -23.60
N VAL A 24 -20.61 -8.74 -22.96
CA VAL A 24 -21.89 -9.10 -23.55
C VAL A 24 -22.89 -7.96 -23.33
N ARG A 25 -23.72 -7.68 -24.32
CA ARG A 25 -24.78 -6.66 -24.24
C ARG A 25 -26.09 -7.22 -24.77
N GLU A 26 -27.19 -6.94 -24.06
CA GLU A 26 -28.53 -7.13 -24.57
C GLU A 26 -28.93 -5.94 -25.46
N ASN A 27 -29.90 -6.18 -26.34
CA ASN A 27 -30.60 -5.08 -27.00
C ASN A 27 -31.59 -4.45 -26.02
N ILE A 28 -31.10 -3.54 -25.19
CA ILE A 28 -31.85 -2.95 -24.08
C ILE A 28 -33.08 -2.14 -24.54
N LYS A 29 -33.16 -1.79 -25.83
CA LYS A 29 -34.36 -1.16 -26.40
C LYS A 29 -35.55 -2.11 -26.38
N LEU A 30 -35.33 -3.42 -26.34
CA LEU A 30 -36.37 -4.45 -26.21
C LEU A 30 -36.58 -4.88 -24.75
N GLY A 31 -35.92 -4.23 -23.81
CA GLY A 31 -35.91 -4.57 -22.37
C GLY A 31 -34.83 -5.57 -22.01
N GLN A 32 -34.55 -5.68 -20.72
CA GLN A 32 -33.69 -6.71 -20.17
C GLN A 32 -34.47 -8.04 -20.10
N ARG A 33 -33.93 -9.09 -20.69
CA ARG A 33 -34.64 -10.35 -20.91
C ARG A 33 -33.90 -11.58 -20.40
N ILE A 34 -32.57 -11.49 -20.25
CA ILE A 34 -31.71 -12.61 -19.87
C ILE A 34 -31.56 -12.67 -18.36
N ASP A 35 -32.01 -13.77 -17.75
CA ASP A 35 -31.91 -14.00 -16.30
C ASP A 35 -30.51 -14.51 -15.91
N SER A 36 -29.92 -15.36 -16.74
CA SER A 36 -28.57 -15.88 -16.51
C SER A 36 -27.91 -16.34 -17.80
N MET A 37 -26.60 -16.43 -17.76
CA MET A 37 -25.80 -16.99 -18.84
C MET A 37 -24.62 -17.80 -18.30
N LYS A 38 -24.19 -18.79 -19.10
CA LYS A 38 -22.97 -19.55 -18.89
C LYS A 38 -22.08 -19.43 -20.12
N VAL A 39 -20.77 -19.41 -19.89
CA VAL A 39 -19.78 -19.33 -20.94
C VAL A 39 -18.93 -20.58 -20.91
N ASP A 40 -18.86 -21.26 -22.04
CA ASP A 40 -17.97 -22.39 -22.25
C ASP A 40 -16.88 -22.03 -23.26
N ALA A 41 -15.70 -22.60 -23.10
CA ALA A 41 -14.61 -22.54 -24.07
C ALA A 41 -14.17 -23.91 -24.51
N TRP A 42 -13.69 -24.01 -25.74
CA TRP A 42 -13.11 -25.27 -26.26
C TRP A 42 -11.63 -25.32 -25.84
N VAL A 43 -11.33 -26.22 -24.91
CA VAL A 43 -9.99 -26.39 -24.32
C VAL A 43 -9.67 -27.87 -24.21
N ASP A 44 -8.49 -28.29 -24.60
CA ASP A 44 -8.01 -29.69 -24.53
C ASP A 44 -8.96 -30.72 -25.20
N GLY A 45 -9.55 -30.33 -26.33
CA GLY A 45 -10.42 -31.21 -27.11
C GLY A 45 -11.86 -31.33 -26.59
N GLY A 46 -12.29 -30.46 -25.66
CA GLY A 46 -13.64 -30.49 -25.11
C GLY A 46 -14.17 -29.11 -24.70
N TRP A 47 -15.49 -29.02 -24.52
CA TRP A 47 -16.12 -27.83 -23.92
C TRP A 47 -15.95 -27.82 -22.41
N LYS A 48 -15.41 -26.74 -21.86
CA LYS A 48 -15.30 -26.50 -20.41
C LYS A 48 -16.06 -25.23 -20.08
N GLU A 49 -16.89 -25.27 -19.05
CA GLU A 49 -17.50 -24.04 -18.48
C GLU A 49 -16.41 -23.21 -17.82
N ILE A 50 -16.30 -21.95 -18.22
CA ILE A 50 -15.24 -21.02 -17.78
C ILE A 50 -15.79 -19.85 -16.98
N ALA A 51 -17.08 -19.56 -17.09
CA ALA A 51 -17.73 -18.51 -16.33
C ALA A 51 -19.25 -18.66 -16.34
N GLU A 52 -19.88 -18.07 -15.33
CA GLU A 52 -21.32 -17.86 -15.27
C GLU A 52 -21.62 -16.42 -14.85
N ALA A 53 -22.79 -15.93 -15.22
CA ALA A 53 -23.30 -14.63 -14.81
C ALA A 53 -24.83 -14.65 -14.72
N THR A 54 -25.35 -13.78 -13.88
CA THR A 54 -26.79 -13.46 -13.83
C THR A 54 -27.16 -12.58 -15.01
N SER A 55 -28.12 -11.68 -14.85
CA SER A 55 -28.57 -10.74 -15.88
C SER A 55 -27.42 -10.01 -16.60
N ILE A 56 -27.62 -9.67 -17.86
CA ILE A 56 -26.65 -9.00 -18.72
C ILE A 56 -26.93 -7.48 -18.77
N GLY A 57 -28.13 -7.11 -19.13
CA GLY A 57 -28.55 -5.70 -19.26
C GLY A 57 -27.81 -4.95 -20.37
N ALA A 58 -27.59 -3.65 -20.17
CA ALA A 58 -26.95 -2.78 -21.15
C ALA A 58 -25.50 -3.17 -21.43
N CYS A 59 -24.79 -3.71 -20.45
CA CYS A 59 -23.41 -4.19 -20.59
C CYS A 59 -23.01 -5.08 -19.40
N ARG A 60 -22.58 -6.29 -19.68
CA ARG A 60 -21.95 -7.19 -18.70
C ARG A 60 -20.53 -7.49 -19.13
N ILE A 61 -19.58 -7.25 -18.22
CA ILE A 61 -18.19 -7.64 -18.39
C ILE A 61 -17.93 -8.82 -17.44
N ILE A 62 -17.46 -9.91 -17.98
CA ILE A 62 -17.02 -11.10 -17.24
C ILE A 62 -15.51 -11.13 -17.31
N ARG A 63 -14.86 -11.11 -16.15
CA ARG A 63 -13.41 -11.26 -16.01
C ARG A 63 -13.11 -12.71 -15.66
N LEU A 64 -12.25 -13.34 -16.44
CA LEU A 64 -11.72 -14.66 -16.16
C LEU A 64 -10.55 -14.55 -15.17
N GLU A 65 -10.35 -15.55 -14.34
CA GLU A 65 -9.22 -15.59 -13.39
C GLU A 65 -7.87 -15.69 -14.09
N ASN A 66 -7.83 -16.37 -15.24
CA ASN A 66 -6.61 -16.57 -16.01
C ASN A 66 -6.85 -16.25 -17.49
N ASP A 67 -5.76 -15.99 -18.20
CA ASP A 67 -5.78 -15.88 -19.64
C ASP A 67 -6.23 -17.17 -20.29
N LEU A 68 -7.17 -17.08 -21.21
CA LEU A 68 -7.68 -18.18 -21.98
C LEU A 68 -7.19 -18.09 -23.42
N ASN A 69 -6.60 -19.16 -23.94
CA ASN A 69 -6.16 -19.27 -25.34
C ASN A 69 -7.02 -20.28 -26.10
N THR A 70 -8.00 -19.80 -26.86
CA THR A 70 -8.92 -20.64 -27.64
C THR A 70 -9.38 -19.92 -28.90
N ASP A 71 -9.89 -20.71 -29.86
CA ASP A 71 -10.55 -20.22 -31.06
C ASP A 71 -12.08 -20.40 -31.02
N ARG A 72 -12.65 -21.05 -29.99
CA ARG A 72 -14.07 -21.30 -29.89
C ARG A 72 -14.61 -21.05 -28.49
N ILE A 73 -15.68 -20.28 -28.43
CA ILE A 73 -16.47 -20.06 -27.21
C ILE A 73 -17.95 -20.31 -27.49
N ARG A 74 -18.68 -20.66 -26.44
CA ARG A 74 -20.13 -20.87 -26.51
C ARG A 74 -20.76 -20.15 -25.32
N LEU A 75 -21.72 -19.26 -25.60
CA LEU A 75 -22.53 -18.61 -24.58
C LEU A 75 -23.89 -19.28 -24.56
N ARG A 76 -24.33 -19.76 -23.41
CA ARG A 76 -25.65 -20.35 -23.18
C ARG A 76 -26.49 -19.38 -22.39
N PHE A 77 -27.60 -18.92 -22.96
CA PHE A 77 -28.48 -17.93 -22.36
C PHE A 77 -29.77 -18.59 -21.87
N PHE A 78 -30.27 -18.12 -20.73
CA PHE A 78 -31.51 -18.53 -20.09
C PHE A 78 -32.36 -17.30 -19.82
N ALA A 79 -33.58 -17.29 -20.35
CA ALA A 79 -34.51 -16.15 -20.26
C ALA A 79 -35.96 -16.63 -20.20
N PRO A 80 -36.88 -15.89 -19.55
CA PRO A 80 -38.30 -16.21 -19.53
C PRO A 80 -39.03 -15.81 -20.84
N VAL A 81 -38.38 -14.99 -21.68
CA VAL A 81 -38.92 -14.46 -22.95
C VAL A 81 -37.84 -14.51 -24.03
N ALA A 82 -38.23 -14.20 -25.28
CA ALA A 82 -37.34 -14.21 -26.44
C ALA A 82 -36.06 -13.40 -26.21
N LEU A 83 -34.92 -13.97 -26.57
CA LEU A 83 -33.58 -13.43 -26.38
C LEU A 83 -33.28 -12.28 -27.36
N ALA A 84 -32.52 -11.31 -26.92
CA ALA A 84 -32.06 -10.20 -27.74
C ALA A 84 -30.64 -9.74 -27.36
N VAL A 85 -29.63 -10.44 -27.86
CA VAL A 85 -28.21 -10.10 -27.68
C VAL A 85 -27.79 -9.13 -28.80
N SER A 86 -27.14 -8.04 -28.46
CA SER A 86 -26.68 -7.03 -29.42
C SER A 86 -25.17 -7.07 -29.67
N GLU A 87 -24.37 -7.56 -28.72
CA GLU A 87 -22.93 -7.60 -28.84
C GLU A 87 -22.32 -8.70 -27.97
N VAL A 88 -21.30 -9.37 -28.52
CA VAL A 88 -20.32 -10.15 -27.76
C VAL A 88 -18.93 -9.78 -28.23
N SER A 89 -18.05 -9.41 -27.30
CA SER A 89 -16.67 -9.00 -27.60
C SER A 89 -15.70 -9.64 -26.63
N LEU A 90 -14.51 -9.97 -27.12
CA LEU A 90 -13.44 -10.56 -26.33
C LEU A 90 -12.27 -9.58 -26.26
N PHE A 91 -11.68 -9.44 -25.08
CA PHE A 91 -10.55 -8.56 -24.86
C PHE A 91 -9.48 -9.24 -24.01
N LYS A 92 -8.22 -8.92 -24.28
CA LYS A 92 -7.11 -9.15 -23.36
C LYS A 92 -6.92 -7.86 -22.55
N GLU A 93 -7.15 -7.95 -21.24
CA GLU A 93 -6.81 -6.86 -20.34
C GLU A 93 -5.29 -6.70 -20.31
N PRO A 94 -4.77 -5.48 -20.37
CA PRO A 94 -3.34 -5.24 -20.18
C PRO A 94 -2.88 -5.79 -18.81
N ASP A 95 -1.66 -6.30 -18.76
CA ASP A 95 -1.06 -6.73 -17.51
C ASP A 95 -0.98 -5.53 -16.54
N ASN A 96 -1.30 -5.77 -15.28
CA ASN A 96 -1.17 -4.74 -14.26
C ASN A 96 0.32 -4.56 -13.93
N LEU A 97 0.82 -3.36 -14.19
CA LEU A 97 2.18 -2.93 -13.92
C LEU A 97 2.21 -1.80 -12.86
N GLU A 98 1.17 -1.67 -12.06
CA GLU A 98 1.10 -0.70 -10.98
C GLU A 98 2.27 -0.90 -9.99
N ALA A 99 2.86 0.23 -9.58
CA ALA A 99 3.95 0.23 -8.62
C ALA A 99 3.53 -0.43 -7.30
N PRO A 100 4.27 -1.41 -6.78
CA PRO A 100 3.92 -2.05 -5.52
C PRO A 100 4.14 -1.11 -4.35
N LYS A 101 3.37 -1.29 -3.27
CA LYS A 101 3.52 -0.57 -2.01
C LYS A 101 4.34 -1.43 -1.04
N ILE A 102 5.32 -0.82 -0.38
CA ILE A 102 6.23 -1.51 0.55
C ILE A 102 6.01 -0.95 1.94
N TYR A 103 5.76 -1.82 2.92
CA TYR A 103 5.51 -1.48 4.30
C TYR A 103 6.40 -2.33 5.21
N ARG A 104 6.95 -1.73 6.28
CA ARG A 104 7.60 -2.48 7.36
C ARG A 104 6.78 -2.31 8.63
N LYS A 105 6.68 -3.33 9.43
CA LYS A 105 6.11 -3.28 10.77
C LYS A 105 7.21 -3.06 11.81
N LYS A 106 6.83 -2.64 13.01
CA LYS A 106 7.72 -2.45 14.17
C LYS A 106 8.66 -3.63 14.44
N ASP A 107 8.22 -4.86 14.16
CA ASP A 107 9.01 -6.09 14.32
C ASP A 107 10.04 -6.34 13.22
N GLY A 108 10.11 -5.48 12.21
CA GLY A 108 11.00 -5.59 11.07
C GLY A 108 10.44 -6.41 9.90
N MET A 109 9.21 -6.93 9.99
CA MET A 109 8.60 -7.68 8.90
C MET A 109 8.14 -6.74 7.78
N VAL A 110 8.70 -6.94 6.58
CA VAL A 110 8.35 -6.17 5.37
C VAL A 110 7.29 -6.91 4.57
N SER A 111 6.24 -6.18 4.22
CA SER A 111 5.17 -6.63 3.33
C SER A 111 5.16 -5.79 2.05
N ILE A 112 4.98 -6.45 0.90
CA ILE A 112 4.86 -5.79 -0.41
C ILE A 112 3.47 -6.12 -0.96
N ARG A 113 2.72 -5.10 -1.39
CA ARG A 113 1.33 -5.25 -1.84
C ARG A 113 1.09 -4.47 -3.13
N THR A 114 0.11 -4.95 -3.90
CA THR A 114 -0.48 -4.24 -5.04
C THR A 114 -1.99 -4.16 -4.84
N ASP A 115 -2.63 -3.13 -5.38
CA ASP A 115 -4.09 -2.96 -5.25
C ASP A 115 -4.87 -3.93 -6.17
N ARG A 116 -4.19 -4.55 -7.14
CA ARG A 116 -4.74 -5.54 -8.04
C ARG A 116 -3.84 -6.78 -8.13
N PRO A 117 -4.38 -7.94 -8.51
CA PRO A 117 -3.57 -9.13 -8.77
C PRO A 117 -2.50 -8.87 -9.84
N VAL A 118 -1.31 -9.38 -9.62
CA VAL A 118 -0.16 -9.28 -10.51
C VAL A 118 0.48 -10.66 -10.70
N ILE A 119 1.28 -10.81 -11.77
CA ILE A 119 1.93 -12.09 -12.09
C ILE A 119 3.04 -12.38 -11.09
N SER A 120 3.95 -11.43 -10.89
CA SER A 120 5.00 -11.57 -9.89
C SER A 120 5.49 -10.21 -9.40
N ILE A 121 5.92 -10.17 -8.15
CA ILE A 121 6.64 -9.03 -7.57
C ILE A 121 8.08 -9.49 -7.32
N ARG A 122 9.06 -8.71 -7.80
CA ARG A 122 10.47 -8.92 -7.54
C ARG A 122 10.99 -7.80 -6.65
N TYR A 123 11.91 -8.14 -5.75
CA TYR A 123 12.46 -7.15 -4.82
C TYR A 123 13.97 -7.35 -4.57
N THR A 124 14.59 -6.28 -4.09
CA THR A 124 16.00 -6.23 -3.64
C THR A 124 16.08 -5.53 -2.28
N THR A 125 17.14 -5.84 -1.52
CA THR A 125 17.40 -5.25 -0.19
C THR A 125 18.80 -4.67 -0.07
N ASP A 126 19.52 -4.61 -1.19
CA ASP A 126 20.92 -4.13 -1.31
C ASP A 126 21.02 -2.79 -2.07
N GLY A 127 19.86 -2.16 -2.38
CA GLY A 127 19.80 -0.91 -3.10
C GLY A 127 19.90 -1.03 -4.63
N THR A 128 20.08 -2.24 -5.18
CA THR A 128 20.06 -2.47 -6.63
C THR A 128 18.61 -2.40 -7.16
N GLU A 129 18.45 -2.16 -8.46
CA GLU A 129 17.11 -2.21 -9.08
C GLU A 129 16.63 -3.65 -9.22
N PRO A 130 15.36 -3.93 -8.91
CA PRO A 130 14.77 -5.24 -9.13
C PRO A 130 14.81 -5.64 -10.60
N SER A 131 15.23 -6.87 -10.87
CA SER A 131 15.20 -7.50 -12.20
C SER A 131 14.34 -8.75 -12.16
N PHE A 132 14.07 -9.34 -13.34
CA PHE A 132 13.31 -10.59 -13.41
C PHE A 132 13.99 -11.74 -12.65
N THR A 133 15.31 -11.67 -12.43
CA THR A 133 16.10 -12.66 -11.69
C THR A 133 16.25 -12.35 -10.19
N SER A 134 15.77 -11.19 -9.74
CA SER A 134 15.76 -10.82 -8.32
C SER A 134 14.80 -11.69 -7.51
N ASN A 135 14.89 -11.62 -6.17
CA ASN A 135 14.03 -12.40 -5.29
C ASN A 135 12.55 -12.17 -5.60
N GLU A 136 11.79 -13.26 -5.67
CA GLU A 136 10.35 -13.20 -5.81
C GLU A 136 9.69 -13.03 -4.45
N TYR A 137 8.79 -12.04 -4.35
CA TYR A 137 8.01 -11.85 -3.15
C TYR A 137 6.82 -12.82 -3.12
N LYS A 138 6.78 -13.67 -2.11
CA LYS A 138 5.70 -14.64 -1.88
C LYS A 138 4.99 -14.40 -0.55
N GLU A 139 5.77 -13.98 0.46
CA GLU A 139 5.30 -13.76 1.82
C GLU A 139 6.14 -12.68 2.50
N PRO A 140 5.68 -12.07 3.61
CA PRO A 140 6.47 -11.10 4.36
C PRO A 140 7.82 -11.66 4.79
N PHE A 141 8.87 -10.83 4.71
CA PHE A 141 10.24 -11.19 5.06
C PHE A 141 10.82 -10.24 6.10
N LEU A 142 11.82 -10.71 6.86
CA LEU A 142 12.49 -9.90 7.88
C LEU A 142 13.50 -8.94 7.24
N PHE A 143 13.37 -7.65 7.58
CA PHE A 143 14.34 -6.59 7.27
C PHE A 143 14.45 -5.67 8.49
N ASP A 144 15.20 -6.12 9.51
CA ASP A 144 15.32 -5.51 10.84
C ASP A 144 16.51 -4.54 10.98
N LYS A 145 17.00 -4.03 9.87
CA LYS A 145 18.10 -3.04 9.79
C LYS A 145 17.65 -1.81 9.01
N GLN A 146 18.44 -0.73 9.09
CA GLN A 146 18.30 0.38 8.15
C GLN A 146 18.74 -0.03 6.74
N GLY A 147 18.22 0.63 5.72
CA GLY A 147 18.58 0.36 4.34
C GLY A 147 17.42 0.57 3.38
N VAL A 148 17.64 0.17 2.12
CA VAL A 148 16.69 0.38 1.03
C VAL A 148 16.08 -0.95 0.63
N VAL A 149 14.74 -0.97 0.54
CA VAL A 149 14.01 -2.05 -0.12
C VAL A 149 13.41 -1.48 -1.40
N ARG A 150 13.68 -2.15 -2.53
CA ARG A 150 13.10 -1.81 -3.83
C ARG A 150 12.26 -2.97 -4.34
N ALA A 151 11.14 -2.65 -4.99
CA ALA A 151 10.29 -3.67 -5.60
C ALA A 151 9.64 -3.17 -6.90
N ALA A 152 9.38 -4.09 -7.81
CA ALA A 152 8.64 -3.86 -9.03
C ALA A 152 7.78 -5.07 -9.39
N VAL A 153 6.69 -4.82 -10.11
CA VAL A 153 5.86 -5.86 -10.71
C VAL A 153 6.48 -6.31 -12.03
N PHE A 154 6.46 -7.61 -12.31
CA PHE A 154 6.94 -8.18 -13.57
C PHE A 154 5.84 -9.01 -14.24
N THR A 155 5.76 -8.92 -15.58
CA THR A 155 4.91 -9.73 -16.42
C THR A 155 5.58 -11.06 -16.80
N SER A 156 4.83 -11.98 -17.39
CA SER A 156 5.36 -13.26 -17.90
C SER A 156 6.38 -13.09 -19.04
N ASP A 157 6.27 -12.02 -19.82
CA ASP A 157 7.23 -11.63 -20.87
C ASP A 157 8.38 -10.76 -20.36
N LYS A 158 8.57 -10.69 -19.02
CA LYS A 158 9.68 -10.02 -18.32
C LYS A 158 9.66 -8.49 -18.39
N LYS A 159 8.55 -7.87 -18.78
CA LYS A 159 8.41 -6.43 -18.67
C LYS A 159 8.23 -6.04 -17.21
N SER A 160 8.86 -4.97 -16.77
CA SER A 160 8.69 -4.40 -15.43
C SER A 160 7.78 -3.18 -15.43
N GLY A 161 7.05 -3.02 -14.32
CA GLY A 161 6.39 -1.76 -13.98
C GLY A 161 7.36 -0.77 -13.34
N GLU A 162 6.79 0.29 -12.77
CA GLU A 162 7.55 1.27 -11.99
C GLU A 162 8.14 0.65 -10.72
N ILE A 163 9.33 1.11 -10.36
CA ILE A 163 10.04 0.67 -9.16
C ILE A 163 9.61 1.53 -7.97
N THR A 164 9.09 0.88 -6.94
CA THR A 164 8.96 1.51 -5.62
C THR A 164 10.26 1.34 -4.85
N SER A 165 10.73 2.41 -4.23
CA SER A 165 11.92 2.43 -3.38
C SER A 165 11.55 3.03 -2.02
N VAL A 166 11.78 2.28 -0.94
CA VAL A 166 11.55 2.74 0.43
C VAL A 166 12.85 2.63 1.21
N ILE A 167 13.23 3.74 1.85
CA ILE A 167 14.39 3.81 2.75
C ILE A 167 13.86 3.61 4.16
N PHE A 168 14.24 2.53 4.81
CA PHE A 168 13.92 2.26 6.20
C PHE A 168 15.05 2.78 7.11
N ASP A 169 14.65 3.40 8.20
CA ASP A 169 15.50 3.76 9.33
C ASP A 169 15.79 2.54 10.22
N GLN A 170 16.35 2.74 11.42
CA GLN A 170 16.57 1.67 12.39
C GLN A 170 15.27 0.98 12.77
N CYS A 171 15.29 -0.35 12.83
CA CYS A 171 14.14 -1.15 13.23
C CYS A 171 13.75 -0.89 14.68
N LYS A 172 12.47 -0.64 14.92
CA LYS A 172 11.94 -0.18 16.21
C LYS A 172 11.43 -1.32 17.12
N LYS A 173 11.77 -2.57 16.82
CA LYS A 173 11.28 -3.78 17.51
C LYS A 173 11.36 -3.69 19.04
N ASN A 174 12.44 -3.14 19.56
CA ASN A 174 12.69 -3.02 21.01
C ASN A 174 12.45 -1.61 21.56
N TRP A 175 11.93 -0.71 20.73
CA TRP A 175 11.69 0.67 21.13
C TRP A 175 10.45 0.81 22.00
N LYS A 176 10.51 1.75 22.95
CA LYS A 176 9.41 2.10 23.84
C LYS A 176 9.32 3.61 24.00
N ILE A 177 8.11 4.14 24.07
CA ILE A 177 7.90 5.52 24.49
C ILE A 177 7.84 5.56 26.01
N ILE A 178 8.70 6.38 26.62
CA ILE A 178 8.74 6.58 28.06
C ILE A 178 7.85 7.78 28.46
N SER A 179 7.86 8.82 27.65
CA SER A 179 7.02 10.02 27.81
C SER A 179 6.49 10.48 26.46
N PRO A 180 5.22 10.93 26.37
CA PRO A 180 4.20 10.92 27.40
C PRO A 180 3.64 9.52 27.67
N VAL A 181 3.15 9.27 28.87
CA VAL A 181 2.44 8.02 29.20
C VAL A 181 0.96 8.19 28.89
N LYS A 182 0.56 7.72 27.70
CA LYS A 182 -0.83 7.81 27.21
C LYS A 182 -1.12 6.67 26.22
N SER A 183 -2.40 6.31 26.08
CA SER A 183 -2.82 5.32 25.06
C SER A 183 -2.48 5.80 23.66
N GLY A 184 -2.02 4.89 22.80
CA GLY A 184 -1.68 5.16 21.41
C GLY A 184 -0.29 5.77 21.19
N VAL A 185 0.54 5.94 22.23
CA VAL A 185 1.91 6.46 22.08
C VAL A 185 2.80 5.60 21.17
N ASP A 186 2.53 4.30 21.11
CA ASP A 186 3.27 3.38 20.25
C ASP A 186 3.09 3.65 18.76
N ASN A 187 2.06 4.39 18.36
CA ASN A 187 1.88 4.85 16.97
C ASN A 187 3.02 5.77 16.50
N MET A 188 3.80 6.35 17.42
CA MET A 188 4.99 7.15 17.07
C MET A 188 6.21 6.30 16.68
N ILE A 189 6.15 4.98 16.89
CA ILE A 189 7.25 4.04 16.68
C ILE A 189 6.79 2.68 16.13
N ASP A 190 5.69 2.64 15.36
CA ASP A 190 5.13 1.39 14.82
C ASP A 190 5.53 1.10 13.36
N ASP A 191 6.32 1.98 12.74
CA ASP A 191 6.73 1.96 11.33
C ASP A 191 5.54 2.10 10.35
N ASN A 192 4.43 2.69 10.80
CA ASN A 192 3.25 2.91 9.98
C ASN A 192 2.90 4.41 9.92
N VAL A 193 3.28 5.07 8.86
CA VAL A 193 3.00 6.52 8.68
C VAL A 193 1.52 6.87 8.53
N GLU A 194 0.64 5.89 8.35
CA GLU A 194 -0.81 6.10 8.30
C GLU A 194 -1.44 6.17 9.71
N SER A 195 -0.78 5.60 10.72
CA SER A 195 -1.12 5.76 12.13
C SER A 195 -0.47 7.03 12.68
N TYR A 196 -1.01 7.59 13.74
CA TYR A 196 -0.39 8.69 14.45
C TYR A 196 -0.85 8.75 15.90
N PHE A 197 -0.01 9.32 16.73
CA PHE A 197 -0.34 9.71 18.10
C PHE A 197 -0.76 11.17 18.15
N HIS A 198 -1.72 11.51 19.01
CA HIS A 198 -2.04 12.90 19.35
C HIS A 198 -2.40 13.07 20.82
N THR A 199 -2.13 14.24 21.37
CA THR A 199 -2.43 14.54 22.78
C THR A 199 -3.81 15.16 23.01
N TYR A 200 -4.57 15.44 21.95
CA TYR A 200 -5.95 15.92 22.08
C TYR A 200 -6.85 14.87 22.74
N ASP A 201 -7.59 15.29 23.76
CA ASP A 201 -8.59 14.44 24.44
C ASP A 201 -9.99 14.95 24.09
N ALA A 202 -10.64 14.26 23.16
CA ALA A 202 -11.99 14.62 22.69
C ALA A 202 -13.07 14.53 23.78
N GLY A 203 -12.90 13.64 24.76
CA GLY A 203 -13.85 13.44 25.86
C GLY A 203 -13.87 14.63 26.82
N ASN A 204 -12.72 15.18 27.14
CA ASN A 204 -12.55 16.29 28.04
C ASN A 204 -12.35 17.63 27.34
N LYS A 205 -12.26 17.63 25.99
CA LYS A 205 -11.89 18.81 25.16
C LYS A 205 -10.62 19.50 25.66
N LYS A 206 -9.69 18.70 26.17
CA LYS A 206 -8.44 19.18 26.75
C LYS A 206 -7.31 19.00 25.75
N GLU A 207 -6.64 20.10 25.45
CA GLU A 207 -5.41 20.17 24.66
C GLU A 207 -4.23 20.33 25.59
N PHE A 208 -3.13 19.62 25.34
CA PHE A 208 -1.86 19.91 25.99
C PHE A 208 -0.69 19.51 25.09
N VAL A 209 0.39 20.28 25.18
CA VAL A 209 1.67 19.95 24.56
C VAL A 209 2.53 19.37 25.67
N PRO A 210 3.01 18.12 25.58
CA PRO A 210 3.99 17.61 26.53
C PRO A 210 5.29 18.38 26.35
N ASP A 211 6.01 18.61 27.44
CA ASP A 211 7.31 19.26 27.37
C ASP A 211 8.30 18.47 26.52
N GLU A 212 8.15 17.14 26.50
CA GLU A 212 9.05 16.24 25.82
C GLU A 212 8.40 14.91 25.41
N VAL A 213 8.92 14.32 24.32
CA VAL A 213 8.71 12.91 23.96
C VAL A 213 10.02 12.18 24.20
N ILE A 214 10.00 11.14 25.04
CA ILE A 214 11.20 10.32 25.33
C ILE A 214 11.01 8.93 24.78
N VAL A 215 11.97 8.51 23.96
CA VAL A 215 12.06 7.18 23.35
C VAL A 215 13.23 6.42 23.95
N ASP A 216 12.99 5.21 24.44
CA ASP A 216 14.04 4.21 24.74
C ASP A 216 14.19 3.31 23.50
N MET A 217 15.32 3.35 22.84
CA MET A 217 15.65 2.54 21.66
C MET A 217 16.06 1.09 22.01
N GLY A 218 16.07 0.74 23.31
CA GLY A 218 16.38 -0.59 23.82
C GLY A 218 17.87 -0.91 23.91
N THR A 219 18.69 -0.38 23.01
CA THR A 219 20.15 -0.55 22.99
C THR A 219 20.84 0.75 22.63
N THR A 220 22.12 0.88 23.02
CA THR A 220 22.97 2.01 22.59
C THR A 220 23.42 1.80 21.14
N ILE A 221 23.10 2.74 20.27
CA ILE A 221 23.41 2.75 18.83
C ILE A 221 24.12 4.04 18.42
N PRO A 222 24.89 4.07 17.30
CA PRO A 222 25.57 5.27 16.80
C PRO A 222 24.60 6.13 15.97
N VAL A 223 23.88 7.06 16.61
CA VAL A 223 22.88 7.94 15.97
C VAL A 223 23.55 9.08 15.21
N SER A 224 23.24 9.25 13.93
CA SER A 224 23.73 10.31 13.06
C SER A 224 22.63 11.25 12.56
N GLU A 225 21.37 10.79 12.57
CA GLU A 225 20.22 11.54 12.06
C GLU A 225 18.95 11.16 12.81
N ILE A 226 18.09 12.14 13.06
CA ILE A 226 16.75 11.94 13.61
C ILE A 226 15.73 12.18 12.51
N ILE A 227 14.71 11.34 12.45
CA ILE A 227 13.60 11.47 11.50
C ILE A 227 12.34 11.78 12.29
N TYR A 228 11.66 12.85 11.94
CA TYR A 228 10.34 13.20 12.42
C TYR A 228 9.36 13.16 11.27
N THR A 229 8.33 12.31 11.35
CA THR A 229 7.25 12.25 10.37
C THR A 229 6.00 12.87 10.99
N PRO A 230 5.54 14.02 10.48
CA PRO A 230 4.27 14.60 10.90
C PRO A 230 3.10 13.73 10.47
N ARG A 231 1.95 13.94 11.06
CA ARG A 231 0.69 13.28 10.71
C ARG A 231 0.41 13.33 9.20
N GLN A 232 -0.02 12.21 8.60
CA GLN A 232 -0.17 11.99 7.15
C GLN A 232 -1.63 11.79 6.73
N ASP A 233 -2.62 12.28 7.46
CA ASP A 233 -4.00 12.05 7.08
C ASP A 233 -4.42 12.78 5.78
N MET A 234 -5.47 12.26 5.13
CA MET A 234 -5.92 12.72 3.80
C MET A 234 -6.30 14.20 3.75
N TYR A 235 -6.64 14.80 4.87
CA TYR A 235 -7.12 16.19 4.93
C TYR A 235 -6.00 17.21 5.09
N ARG A 236 -4.73 16.79 5.06
CA ARG A 236 -3.55 17.64 5.28
C ARG A 236 -3.72 18.52 6.54
N ASN A 237 -4.28 17.94 7.59
CA ASN A 237 -4.51 18.63 8.83
C ASN A 237 -3.16 18.88 9.53
N VAL A 238 -2.85 20.15 9.76
CA VAL A 238 -1.61 20.58 10.43
C VAL A 238 -1.77 20.75 11.94
N ASP A 239 -2.95 20.48 12.50
CA ASP A 239 -3.21 20.61 13.93
C ASP A 239 -2.24 19.77 14.75
N GLY A 240 -1.49 20.43 15.62
CA GLY A 240 -0.55 19.79 16.52
C GLY A 240 0.76 19.30 15.89
N VAL A 241 1.03 19.61 14.63
CA VAL A 241 2.32 19.31 13.99
C VAL A 241 3.43 20.11 14.68
N ILE A 242 4.51 19.43 15.07
CA ILE A 242 5.65 20.07 15.75
C ILE A 242 6.38 20.98 14.77
N GLU A 243 6.55 22.23 15.14
CA GLU A 243 7.27 23.24 14.36
C GLU A 243 8.63 23.55 14.96
N ASN A 244 8.68 23.82 16.27
CA ASN A 244 9.91 24.20 16.99
C ASN A 244 10.35 23.06 17.90
N TYR A 245 11.61 22.69 17.84
CA TYR A 245 12.12 21.52 18.54
C TYR A 245 13.51 21.69 19.12
N GLU A 246 13.80 20.88 20.16
CA GLU A 246 15.16 20.54 20.59
C GLU A 246 15.29 19.01 20.70
N ILE A 247 16.46 18.50 20.34
CA ILE A 247 16.81 17.08 20.42
C ILE A 247 17.92 16.89 21.42
N TYR A 248 17.69 15.99 22.36
CA TYR A 248 18.69 15.54 23.32
C TYR A 248 18.88 14.04 23.18
N LEU A 249 20.13 13.59 23.35
CA LEU A 249 20.52 12.20 23.30
C LEU A 249 21.19 11.80 24.60
N SER A 250 21.03 10.53 25.01
CA SER A 250 21.60 9.99 26.24
C SER A 250 21.90 8.50 26.13
N GLU A 251 23.00 8.04 26.73
CA GLU A 251 23.29 6.60 26.87
C GLU A 251 22.56 5.97 28.07
N ASP A 252 22.40 6.72 29.17
CA ASP A 252 21.94 6.21 30.46
C ASP A 252 20.52 6.71 30.86
N GLY A 253 19.95 7.66 30.10
CA GLY A 253 18.69 8.31 30.41
C GLY A 253 18.75 9.34 31.54
N LEU A 254 19.92 9.59 32.10
CA LEU A 254 20.16 10.54 33.21
C LEU A 254 20.93 11.78 32.74
N LYS A 255 22.00 11.58 31.95
CA LYS A 255 22.81 12.64 31.37
C LYS A 255 22.41 12.86 29.92
N TRP A 256 21.93 14.05 29.63
CA TRP A 256 21.43 14.44 28.33
C TRP A 256 22.38 15.45 27.65
N GLU A 257 22.73 15.16 26.41
CA GLU A 257 23.48 16.08 25.55
C GLU A 257 22.55 16.63 24.45
N MET A 258 22.56 17.97 24.28
CA MET A 258 21.81 18.60 23.19
C MET A 258 22.48 18.24 21.86
N ALA A 259 21.77 17.55 20.99
CA ALA A 259 22.25 17.12 19.69
C ALA A 259 21.83 18.05 18.54
N SER A 260 20.65 18.66 18.66
CA SER A 260 20.13 19.61 17.66
C SER A 260 19.03 20.48 18.25
N LYS A 261 18.79 21.64 17.63
CA LYS A 261 17.59 22.46 17.82
C LYS A 261 17.25 23.19 16.54
N GLY A 262 15.98 23.49 16.32
CA GLY A 262 15.57 24.16 15.09
C GLY A 262 14.09 24.40 14.95
N VAL A 263 13.75 24.88 13.75
CA VAL A 263 12.39 25.16 13.30
C VAL A 263 12.20 24.50 11.93
N PHE A 264 11.13 23.74 11.76
CA PHE A 264 10.76 23.18 10.47
C PHE A 264 10.03 24.23 9.63
N GLN A 265 10.78 25.02 8.86
CA GLN A 265 10.28 26.22 8.20
C GLN A 265 9.13 26.00 7.22
N ASN A 266 9.09 24.87 6.51
CA ASN A 266 8.08 24.57 5.48
C ASN A 266 7.07 23.49 5.90
N ILE A 267 7.08 23.05 7.14
CA ILE A 267 6.29 21.90 7.58
C ILE A 267 4.77 22.13 7.43
N ARG A 268 4.32 23.37 7.53
CA ARG A 268 2.92 23.77 7.28
C ARG A 268 2.47 23.47 5.84
N GLN A 269 3.37 23.62 4.87
CA GLN A 269 3.07 23.46 3.45
C GLN A 269 3.34 22.05 2.95
N THR A 270 4.29 21.34 3.60
CA THR A 270 4.79 20.06 3.14
C THR A 270 4.97 19.12 4.32
N LEU A 271 4.01 18.23 4.54
CA LEU A 271 4.00 17.23 5.63
C LEU A 271 4.87 16.01 5.30
N VAL A 272 6.04 16.19 4.73
CA VAL A 272 7.00 15.10 4.46
C VAL A 272 7.82 14.79 5.72
N PRO A 273 8.42 13.60 5.82
CA PRO A 273 9.38 13.29 6.85
C PRO A 273 10.50 14.34 6.92
N GLN A 274 10.80 14.83 8.11
CA GLN A 274 11.82 15.81 8.38
C GLN A 274 13.09 15.13 8.86
N GLU A 275 14.19 15.29 8.12
CA GLU A 275 15.49 14.71 8.43
C GLU A 275 16.37 15.73 9.17
N ILE A 276 16.70 15.44 10.43
CA ILE A 276 17.54 16.27 11.29
C ILE A 276 18.94 15.64 11.33
N LYS A 277 19.84 16.12 10.47
CA LYS A 277 21.26 15.69 10.48
C LYS A 277 21.96 16.25 11.72
N LEU A 278 22.63 15.37 12.45
CA LEU A 278 23.39 15.74 13.63
C LEU A 278 24.80 16.21 13.25
N ASN A 279 25.41 17.06 14.08
CA ASN A 279 26.74 17.61 13.83
C ASN A 279 27.88 16.60 14.06
N LYS A 280 27.59 15.50 14.76
CA LYS A 280 28.48 14.35 15.01
C LYS A 280 27.64 13.09 15.20
N VAL A 281 28.29 11.95 15.27
CA VAL A 281 27.65 10.68 15.66
C VAL A 281 27.57 10.61 17.18
N TYR A 282 26.39 10.33 17.69
CA TYR A 282 26.13 10.17 19.12
C TYR A 282 25.90 8.70 19.46
N ARG A 283 26.64 8.17 20.44
CA ARG A 283 26.28 6.88 21.03
C ARG A 283 25.09 7.11 21.98
N SER A 284 23.96 6.55 21.67
CA SER A 284 22.74 6.83 22.42
C SER A 284 21.79 5.66 22.48
N ARG A 285 21.15 5.46 23.62
CA ARG A 285 20.00 4.58 23.81
C ARG A 285 18.70 5.36 23.94
N TYR A 286 18.77 6.61 24.43
CA TYR A 286 17.58 7.41 24.68
C TYR A 286 17.60 8.65 23.79
N LEU A 287 16.43 8.90 23.17
CA LEU A 287 16.14 10.10 22.41
C LEU A 287 15.09 10.91 23.18
N LYS A 288 15.36 12.20 23.40
CA LYS A 288 14.39 13.16 23.94
C LYS A 288 14.13 14.22 22.87
N PHE A 289 12.87 14.33 22.49
CA PHE A 289 12.36 15.32 21.56
C PHE A 289 11.55 16.35 22.37
N VAL A 290 12.12 17.52 22.61
CA VAL A 290 11.46 18.63 23.30
C VAL A 290 10.65 19.43 22.31
N VAL A 291 9.39 19.70 22.64
CA VAL A 291 8.43 20.38 21.76
C VAL A 291 8.29 21.82 22.22
N ASN A 292 8.92 22.74 21.51
CA ASN A 292 8.89 24.17 21.83
C ASN A 292 7.80 24.96 21.11
N GLY A 293 7.16 24.36 20.10
CA GLY A 293 6.05 24.94 19.34
C GLY A 293 5.37 23.97 18.41
N VAL A 294 4.08 24.17 18.23
CA VAL A 294 3.21 23.37 17.37
C VAL A 294 2.33 24.26 16.49
N LEU A 295 1.84 23.72 15.39
CA LEU A 295 0.92 24.44 14.49
C LEU A 295 -0.52 24.38 14.99
N GLU A 296 -1.28 25.44 14.76
CA GLU A 296 -2.73 25.63 14.89
C GLU A 296 -3.30 25.36 16.30
N LYS A 297 -3.15 24.16 16.83
CA LYS A 297 -3.77 23.70 18.08
C LYS A 297 -2.72 23.37 19.14
N ASN A 298 -3.05 23.57 20.41
CA ASN A 298 -2.16 23.36 21.54
C ASN A 298 -2.10 21.88 21.98
N PHE A 299 -1.83 20.99 21.03
CA PHE A 299 -1.55 19.57 21.26
C PHE A 299 -0.51 19.08 20.25
N ILE A 300 0.10 17.92 20.46
CA ILE A 300 0.99 17.33 19.45
C ILE A 300 0.28 16.27 18.62
N SER A 301 0.68 16.15 17.35
CA SER A 301 0.35 15.03 16.47
C SER A 301 1.62 14.54 15.77
N VAL A 302 1.93 13.25 15.90
CA VAL A 302 3.17 12.63 15.41
C VAL A 302 2.81 11.30 14.76
N ALA A 303 3.19 11.09 13.49
CA ALA A 303 3.06 9.79 12.86
C ALA A 303 4.25 8.91 13.24
N GLU A 304 5.50 9.36 13.05
CA GLU A 304 6.66 8.53 13.30
C GLU A 304 7.84 9.32 13.84
N ILE A 305 8.62 8.69 14.73
CA ILE A 305 9.94 9.10 15.15
C ILE A 305 10.92 7.97 14.81
N GLY A 306 11.99 8.31 14.11
CA GLY A 306 13.02 7.36 13.71
C GLY A 306 14.43 7.92 13.87
N VAL A 307 15.44 7.06 13.71
CA VAL A 307 16.83 7.46 13.65
C VAL A 307 17.57 6.70 12.54
N ARG A 308 18.60 7.33 11.99
CA ARG A 308 19.59 6.64 11.16
C ARG A 308 20.93 6.57 11.90
N THR A 309 21.62 5.49 11.62
CA THR A 309 22.98 5.25 12.14
C THR A 309 23.98 5.40 11.00
N VAL A 310 25.22 5.58 11.33
CA VAL A 310 26.35 5.34 10.41
C VAL A 310 26.76 3.87 10.50
N ASP A 311 27.06 3.28 9.36
CA ASP A 311 27.61 1.92 9.27
C ASP A 311 29.03 1.87 9.86
#